data_0c81593cf5023a0922f176a1b704400f
#
_entry.id   0c81593cf5023a0922f176a1b704400f
#
_cell.length_a   1.000
_cell.length_b   1.000
_cell.length_c   1.000
_cell.angle_alpha   90.00
_cell.angle_beta   90.00
_cell.angle_gamma   90.00
#
_symmetry.space_group_name_H-M   'P 1'
#
loop_
_entity.id
_entity.type
_entity.pdbx_description
1 polymer ?
#
loop_
_entity_poly.entity_id
_entity_poly.type
_entity_poly.pdbx_seq_one_letter_code
_entity_poly.pdbx_strand_id
1 'polypeptide(L)'
;MREKLTTQEAAKFLGVSISTLYRMEKKGFVVPSRTPGGQRRFCKEQLEAYLTNSRDIRAPQNPSLYRTAERSGTVNEAPATLQTSLFDTTEYHSMPHIDAYLAGQARRDLRREYDNGHSIVDWLEEWEFRGYNTKTYTHGFHTYPAMFIPQVARKLISTFSNEGDTIADIFCGSGTALVEAKLLGRHAVGIELNPLAVLIAKVKTTPIAPHRLFDAYQRLLAAYASEPFVPVTFPPESNMDFWFSPRAIGELNALKRAILSLEEEDLVNFFLVAFSEIVRKVSFTKHDEFKLVRDKGKLVNGTSTDILRAFCDVVNENILGMRDFWLDATDAQTQIICGDSTKDQGIPENSVDLIVTSPPYGDSRTTVAYGQFSRLSAQWLDLLPNGKKDIDSELLGGKVAVDSQEPVLSYSNTLRQAVQLIAEQDERRAREVVSFYHDLYKALIQARRILKPQRHFVVVIGNRTVKGINLKTDIIISELCEGIGFTTHAVLYRNIPNKRMPMENSPTNIPGAKGKTMHKESIVIMKKR
;
A
#
# COMPACT_ATOMS: atom_id res chain seq x y z
N MET A 1 -14.27 -24.74 -40.40
CA MET A 1 -14.27 -23.26 -40.28
C MET A 1 -13.80 -22.93 -38.90
N ARG A 2 -12.83 -22.02 -38.72
CA ARG A 2 -12.34 -21.61 -37.38
C ARG A 2 -13.45 -20.83 -36.67
N GLU A 3 -13.76 -21.21 -35.44
CA GLU A 3 -14.77 -20.55 -34.63
C GLU A 3 -14.34 -19.11 -34.30
N LYS A 4 -15.17 -18.13 -34.69
CA LYS A 4 -14.90 -16.71 -34.52
C LYS A 4 -15.88 -16.11 -33.53
N LEU A 5 -15.35 -15.60 -32.44
CA LEU A 5 -16.10 -14.98 -31.34
C LEU A 5 -16.28 -13.48 -31.58
N THR A 6 -17.39 -12.93 -31.14
CA THR A 6 -17.62 -11.49 -31.03
C THR A 6 -16.76 -10.90 -29.90
N THR A 7 -16.69 -9.57 -29.80
CA THR A 7 -15.96 -8.91 -28.72
C THR A 7 -16.48 -9.31 -27.34
N GLN A 8 -17.78 -9.42 -27.15
CA GLN A 8 -18.38 -9.84 -25.88
C GLN A 8 -18.08 -11.31 -25.55
N GLU A 9 -18.21 -12.21 -26.53
CA GLU A 9 -17.90 -13.62 -26.35
C GLU A 9 -16.40 -13.85 -26.09
N ALA A 10 -15.51 -13.12 -26.77
CA ALA A 10 -14.07 -13.20 -26.57
C ALA A 10 -13.66 -12.68 -25.18
N ALA A 11 -14.23 -11.57 -24.72
CA ALA A 11 -14.01 -11.04 -23.40
C ALA A 11 -14.48 -12.04 -22.31
N LYS A 12 -15.69 -12.60 -22.49
CA LYS A 12 -16.23 -13.65 -21.60
C LYS A 12 -15.37 -14.91 -21.61
N PHE A 13 -14.89 -15.34 -22.80
CA PHE A 13 -14.05 -16.52 -22.96
C PHE A 13 -12.71 -16.38 -22.23
N LEU A 14 -12.11 -15.19 -22.28
CA LEU A 14 -10.85 -14.87 -21.58
C LEU A 14 -11.07 -14.53 -20.09
N GLY A 15 -12.30 -14.33 -19.64
CA GLY A 15 -12.59 -13.87 -18.28
C GLY A 15 -12.13 -12.44 -18.00
N VAL A 16 -12.16 -11.55 -19.02
CA VAL A 16 -11.72 -10.16 -18.91
C VAL A 16 -12.82 -9.18 -19.33
N SER A 17 -12.68 -7.91 -18.96
CA SER A 17 -13.58 -6.85 -19.44
C SER A 17 -13.36 -6.57 -20.94
N ILE A 18 -14.36 -5.98 -21.62
CA ILE A 18 -14.22 -5.55 -23.02
C ILE A 18 -13.11 -4.50 -23.16
N SER A 19 -12.96 -3.60 -22.20
CA SER A 19 -11.87 -2.61 -22.18
C SER A 19 -10.49 -3.26 -22.06
N THR A 20 -10.38 -4.32 -21.26
CA THR A 20 -9.16 -5.13 -21.14
C THR A 20 -8.86 -5.84 -22.46
N LEU A 21 -9.87 -6.43 -23.11
CA LEU A 21 -9.69 -7.09 -24.42
C LEU A 21 -9.21 -6.10 -25.49
N TYR A 22 -9.69 -4.85 -25.50
CA TYR A 22 -9.19 -3.80 -26.42
C TYR A 22 -7.75 -3.40 -26.11
N ARG A 23 -7.34 -3.37 -24.82
CA ARG A 23 -5.94 -3.15 -24.46
C ARG A 23 -5.04 -4.31 -24.88
N MET A 24 -5.53 -5.55 -24.76
CA MET A 24 -4.83 -6.74 -25.27
C MET A 24 -4.64 -6.67 -26.79
N GLU A 25 -5.66 -6.22 -27.55
CA GLU A 25 -5.56 -5.95 -28.99
C GLU A 25 -4.50 -4.87 -29.27
N LYS A 26 -4.56 -3.72 -28.59
CA LYS A 26 -3.60 -2.62 -28.75
C LYS A 26 -2.15 -3.05 -28.45
N LYS A 27 -1.96 -3.95 -27.49
CA LYS A 27 -0.66 -4.50 -27.11
C LYS A 27 -0.24 -5.73 -27.95
N GLY A 28 -1.06 -6.15 -28.90
CA GLY A 28 -0.74 -7.24 -29.85
C GLY A 28 -0.92 -8.67 -29.33
N PHE A 29 -1.49 -8.86 -28.12
CA PHE A 29 -1.72 -10.22 -27.58
C PHE A 29 -2.80 -10.99 -28.29
N VAL A 30 -3.83 -10.30 -28.75
CA VAL A 30 -4.92 -10.86 -29.54
C VAL A 30 -5.13 -9.97 -30.76
N VAL A 31 -5.19 -10.59 -31.92
CA VAL A 31 -5.36 -9.86 -33.18
C VAL A 31 -6.71 -10.24 -33.80
N PRO A 32 -7.74 -9.40 -33.67
CA PRO A 32 -9.03 -9.68 -34.26
C PRO A 32 -9.01 -9.50 -35.78
N SER A 33 -9.74 -10.36 -36.50
CA SER A 33 -10.15 -10.07 -37.87
C SER A 33 -11.33 -9.10 -37.85
N ARG A 34 -11.54 -8.35 -38.94
CA ARG A 34 -12.71 -7.45 -39.07
C ARG A 34 -13.67 -7.98 -40.13
N THR A 35 -14.96 -7.89 -39.86
CA THR A 35 -15.98 -8.15 -40.90
C THR A 35 -16.00 -7.02 -41.92
N PRO A 36 -16.63 -7.19 -43.12
CA PRO A 36 -16.80 -6.10 -44.06
C PRO A 36 -17.46 -4.83 -43.45
N GLY A 37 -18.28 -4.99 -42.42
CA GLY A 37 -18.87 -3.88 -41.66
C GLY A 37 -17.99 -3.38 -40.48
N GLY A 38 -16.69 -3.71 -40.46
CA GLY A 38 -15.72 -3.21 -39.48
C GLY A 38 -15.79 -3.84 -38.07
N GLN A 39 -16.71 -4.77 -37.81
CA GLN A 39 -16.85 -5.42 -36.51
C GLN A 39 -15.70 -6.39 -36.25
N ARG A 40 -15.19 -6.40 -35.02
CA ARG A 40 -14.13 -7.31 -34.54
C ARG A 40 -14.63 -8.75 -34.45
N ARG A 41 -13.79 -9.70 -34.86
CA ARG A 41 -13.99 -11.16 -34.70
C ARG A 41 -12.69 -11.77 -34.21
N PHE A 42 -12.71 -12.43 -33.07
CA PHE A 42 -11.56 -13.07 -32.42
C PHE A 42 -11.55 -14.56 -32.71
N CYS A 43 -10.41 -15.11 -33.12
CA CYS A 43 -10.24 -16.54 -33.38
C CYS A 43 -10.13 -17.27 -32.04
N LYS A 44 -10.98 -18.27 -31.78
CA LYS A 44 -11.03 -19.01 -30.53
C LYS A 44 -9.72 -19.73 -30.23
N GLU A 45 -9.11 -20.34 -31.25
CA GLU A 45 -7.82 -21.04 -31.11
C GLU A 45 -6.70 -20.07 -30.68
N GLN A 46 -6.73 -18.82 -31.18
CA GLN A 46 -5.76 -17.80 -30.74
C GLN A 46 -5.97 -17.42 -29.27
N LEU A 47 -7.21 -17.33 -28.81
CA LEU A 47 -7.53 -17.05 -27.40
C LEU A 47 -7.18 -18.27 -26.52
N GLU A 48 -7.39 -19.49 -26.99
CA GLU A 48 -6.97 -20.71 -26.31
C GLU A 48 -5.45 -20.79 -26.18
N ALA A 49 -4.71 -20.51 -27.28
CA ALA A 49 -3.26 -20.44 -27.25
C ALA A 49 -2.76 -19.39 -26.25
N TYR A 50 -3.40 -18.22 -26.20
CA TYR A 50 -3.09 -17.21 -25.19
C TYR A 50 -3.34 -17.71 -23.75
N LEU A 51 -4.46 -18.40 -23.51
CA LEU A 51 -4.76 -18.99 -22.20
C LEU A 51 -3.81 -20.14 -21.84
N THR A 52 -3.43 -20.97 -22.82
CA THR A 52 -2.47 -22.06 -22.61
C THR A 52 -1.10 -21.51 -22.28
N ASN A 53 -0.58 -20.57 -23.06
CA ASN A 53 0.69 -19.89 -22.78
C ASN A 53 0.66 -19.12 -21.45
N SER A 54 -0.49 -18.62 -21.02
CA SER A 54 -0.64 -17.98 -19.72
C SER A 54 -0.89 -18.98 -18.58
N ARG A 55 -1.32 -20.22 -18.86
CA ARG A 55 -1.43 -21.31 -17.85
C ARG A 55 -0.09 -21.99 -17.60
N ASP A 56 0.79 -22.06 -18.59
CA ASP A 56 2.16 -22.55 -18.45
C ASP A 56 3.05 -21.64 -17.60
N ILE A 57 2.58 -20.43 -17.26
CA ILE A 57 3.17 -19.52 -16.26
C ILE A 57 2.93 -20.02 -14.81
N ARG A 58 2.16 -21.08 -14.60
CA ARG A 58 2.17 -21.78 -13.31
C ARG A 58 3.46 -22.57 -13.19
N ALA A 59 4.23 -22.31 -12.14
CA ALA A 59 5.52 -22.85 -11.73
C ALA A 59 6.06 -24.00 -12.59
N PRO A 60 7.35 -23.95 -12.95
CA PRO A 60 7.96 -25.10 -13.62
C PRO A 60 7.80 -26.31 -12.69
N GLN A 61 6.98 -27.26 -13.10
CA GLN A 61 6.94 -28.59 -12.52
C GLN A 61 8.23 -29.30 -12.94
N ASN A 62 9.33 -29.00 -12.27
CA ASN A 62 10.52 -29.79 -12.40
C ASN A 62 10.63 -30.68 -11.15
N PRO A 63 10.18 -31.97 -11.21
CA PRO A 63 10.19 -32.90 -10.08
C PRO A 63 11.58 -33.24 -9.57
N SER A 64 12.62 -32.91 -10.32
CA SER A 64 14.00 -33.30 -10.01
C SER A 64 14.69 -32.41 -8.96
N LEU A 65 14.14 -31.25 -8.61
CA LEU A 65 14.66 -30.37 -7.55
C LEU A 65 14.07 -30.65 -6.17
N TYR A 66 13.06 -31.51 -6.07
CA TYR A 66 12.43 -31.89 -4.82
C TYR A 66 12.75 -33.35 -4.46
N ARG A 67 13.96 -33.63 -4.01
CA ARG A 67 14.23 -34.88 -3.30
C ARG A 67 14.01 -34.66 -1.80
N THR A 68 13.04 -35.47 -1.32
CA THR A 68 12.77 -35.92 0.04
C THR A 68 11.90 -35.07 0.94
N ALA A 69 10.64 -35.47 1.07
CA ALA A 69 10.04 -36.01 2.30
C ALA A 69 8.59 -36.37 2.03
N GLU A 70 8.34 -37.63 1.79
CA GLU A 70 7.00 -38.21 1.85
C GLU A 70 6.48 -38.10 3.29
N ARG A 71 5.34 -37.44 3.47
CA ARG A 71 4.34 -37.80 4.50
C ARG A 71 2.95 -37.52 3.97
N SER A 72 2.21 -38.59 3.90
CA SER A 72 0.80 -38.70 3.56
C SER A 72 -0.09 -37.78 4.40
N GLY A 73 -0.95 -37.02 3.74
CA GLY A 73 -2.04 -36.29 4.34
C GLY A 73 -3.01 -35.87 3.26
N THR A 74 -4.14 -36.54 3.18
CA THR A 74 -5.26 -36.25 2.29
C THR A 74 -5.74 -34.81 2.46
N VAL A 75 -5.66 -34.02 1.38
CA VAL A 75 -6.24 -32.69 1.31
C VAL A 75 -7.57 -32.80 0.55
N ASN A 76 -8.66 -32.51 1.23
CA ASN A 76 -9.97 -32.33 0.61
C ASN A 76 -9.97 -31.11 -0.31
N GLU A 77 -10.28 -31.34 -1.58
CA GLU A 77 -10.53 -30.30 -2.56
C GLU A 77 -11.83 -29.57 -2.22
N ALA A 78 -11.77 -28.27 -2.03
CA ALA A 78 -12.92 -27.39 -2.01
C ALA A 78 -13.24 -26.92 -3.44
N PRO A 79 -14.53 -26.83 -3.83
CA PRO A 79 -14.92 -26.61 -5.22
C PRO A 79 -14.63 -25.18 -5.67
N ALA A 80 -13.97 -25.07 -6.82
CA ALA A 80 -13.75 -23.84 -7.55
C ALA A 80 -15.03 -23.42 -8.29
N THR A 81 -15.92 -22.70 -7.61
CA THR A 81 -16.98 -21.93 -8.28
C THR A 81 -17.34 -20.72 -7.44
N LEU A 82 -17.39 -19.56 -8.09
CA LEU A 82 -17.74 -18.21 -7.65
C LEU A 82 -16.54 -17.32 -7.44
N GLN A 83 -16.16 -16.59 -8.52
CA GLN A 83 -15.70 -15.19 -8.42
C GLN A 83 -15.27 -14.63 -9.78
N THR A 84 -16.23 -14.43 -10.67
CA THR A 84 -16.01 -13.66 -11.91
C THR A 84 -17.25 -12.82 -12.23
N SER A 85 -17.59 -11.86 -11.35
CA SER A 85 -18.62 -10.86 -11.73
C SER A 85 -18.71 -9.67 -10.77
N LEU A 86 -17.60 -9.01 -10.41
CA LEU A 86 -17.70 -7.90 -9.46
C LEU A 86 -16.88 -6.65 -9.83
N PHE A 87 -16.57 -6.50 -11.12
CA PHE A 87 -16.03 -5.24 -11.62
C PHE A 87 -16.76 -4.85 -12.89
N ASP A 88 -18.02 -4.44 -12.74
CA ASP A 88 -18.70 -3.67 -13.76
C ASP A 88 -18.20 -2.23 -13.65
N THR A 89 -17.16 -1.90 -14.44
CA THR A 89 -16.55 -0.57 -14.49
C THR A 89 -17.45 0.47 -15.16
N THR A 90 -18.61 0.07 -15.67
CA THR A 90 -19.53 0.95 -16.37
C THR A 90 -20.35 1.86 -15.46
N GLU A 91 -20.51 1.54 -14.17
CA GLU A 91 -21.23 2.42 -13.22
C GLU A 91 -20.41 3.62 -12.72
N TYR A 92 -19.09 3.64 -12.94
CA TYR A 92 -18.22 4.72 -12.43
C TYR A 92 -18.03 5.90 -13.40
N HIS A 93 -18.47 5.80 -14.65
CA HIS A 93 -18.27 6.86 -15.66
C HIS A 93 -19.30 7.98 -15.64
N SER A 94 -20.30 7.94 -14.77
CA SER A 94 -21.35 8.95 -14.69
C SER A 94 -21.63 9.43 -13.26
N MET A 95 -20.58 9.64 -12.46
CA MET A 95 -20.81 10.30 -11.17
C MET A 95 -21.16 11.78 -11.37
N PRO A 96 -22.24 12.27 -10.76
CA PRO A 96 -22.61 13.66 -10.83
C PRO A 96 -21.52 14.54 -10.23
N HIS A 97 -21.50 15.81 -10.63
CA HIS A 97 -20.61 16.83 -10.10
C HIS A 97 -20.44 16.68 -8.58
N ILE A 98 -19.23 16.85 -8.04
CA ILE A 98 -18.88 16.64 -6.62
C ILE A 98 -19.91 17.26 -5.67
N ASP A 99 -20.32 18.52 -5.94
CA ASP A 99 -21.30 19.22 -5.12
C ASP A 99 -22.68 18.55 -5.16
N ALA A 100 -23.06 17.98 -6.30
CA ALA A 100 -24.31 17.23 -6.44
C ALA A 100 -24.22 15.85 -5.76
N TYR A 101 -23.05 15.22 -5.77
CA TYR A 101 -22.80 13.97 -5.07
C TYR A 101 -22.88 14.18 -3.55
N LEU A 102 -22.16 15.16 -3.01
CA LEU A 102 -22.18 15.49 -1.59
C LEU A 102 -23.57 15.97 -1.13
N ALA A 103 -24.28 16.76 -1.94
CA ALA A 103 -25.65 17.18 -1.66
C ALA A 103 -26.66 16.03 -1.77
N GLY A 104 -26.46 15.08 -2.69
CA GLY A 104 -27.27 13.87 -2.83
C GLY A 104 -27.12 12.93 -1.65
N GLN A 105 -25.90 12.78 -1.13
CA GLN A 105 -25.60 11.99 0.08
C GLN A 105 -26.20 12.66 1.34
N ALA A 106 -26.19 13.99 1.43
CA ALA A 106 -26.80 14.72 2.53
C ALA A 106 -28.34 14.57 2.60
N ARG A 107 -29.01 14.19 1.48
CA ARG A 107 -30.46 13.95 1.41
C ARG A 107 -30.91 12.53 1.78
N ARG A 108 -29.98 11.59 1.91
CA ARG A 108 -30.28 10.19 2.31
C ARG A 108 -30.07 10.06 3.81
N ASP A 109 -31.06 10.39 4.63
CA ASP A 109 -31.24 10.14 6.08
C ASP A 109 -29.94 9.93 6.90
N LEU A 110 -28.92 10.72 6.63
CA LEU A 110 -27.66 10.68 7.36
C LEU A 110 -27.85 11.51 8.63
N ARG A 111 -27.70 10.90 9.80
CA ARG A 111 -27.66 11.62 11.05
C ARG A 111 -26.52 12.63 11.00
N ARG A 112 -26.84 13.90 11.08
CA ARG A 112 -25.89 15.00 11.18
C ARG A 112 -25.58 15.22 12.66
N GLU A 113 -24.37 14.96 13.05
CA GLU A 113 -23.85 15.50 14.30
C GLU A 113 -23.08 16.79 13.96
N TYR A 114 -23.45 17.87 14.61
CA TYR A 114 -22.72 19.13 14.55
C TYR A 114 -21.76 19.17 15.73
N ASP A 115 -20.46 19.12 15.48
CA ASP A 115 -19.42 19.38 16.46
C ASP A 115 -18.60 20.56 15.95
N ASN A 116 -18.53 21.64 16.73
CA ASN A 116 -17.79 22.87 16.43
C ASN A 116 -18.09 23.56 15.09
N GLY A 117 -19.33 23.47 14.58
CA GLY A 117 -19.76 24.13 13.34
C GLY A 117 -19.36 23.40 12.06
N HIS A 118 -18.71 22.22 12.14
CA HIS A 118 -18.44 21.38 10.99
C HIS A 118 -19.60 20.43 10.72
N SER A 119 -19.98 20.31 9.43
CA SER A 119 -20.99 19.32 9.01
C SER A 119 -20.37 17.94 8.99
N ILE A 120 -20.71 17.09 9.96
CA ILE A 120 -20.27 15.71 10.04
C ILE A 120 -21.35 14.83 9.41
N VAL A 121 -21.00 14.09 8.35
CA VAL A 121 -21.90 13.14 7.70
C VAL A 121 -21.57 11.74 8.21
N ASP A 122 -22.51 11.15 8.94
CA ASP A 122 -22.33 9.84 9.56
C ASP A 122 -22.50 8.70 8.54
N TRP A 123 -21.62 7.70 8.62
CA TRP A 123 -21.66 6.35 8.03
C TRP A 123 -22.17 6.21 6.59
N LEU A 124 -21.26 6.17 5.62
CA LEU A 124 -21.57 5.71 4.28
C LEU A 124 -21.25 4.20 4.18
N GLU A 125 -22.25 3.33 4.24
CA GLU A 125 -22.07 1.87 4.07
C GLU A 125 -21.30 1.55 2.78
N GLU A 126 -21.52 2.32 1.72
CA GLU A 126 -20.80 2.23 0.45
C GLU A 126 -19.30 2.54 0.53
N TRP A 127 -18.79 3.08 1.67
CA TRP A 127 -17.36 3.31 1.92
C TRP A 127 -16.71 2.20 2.74
N GLU A 128 -17.46 1.23 3.22
CA GLU A 128 -16.94 0.14 4.04
C GLU A 128 -16.22 -0.92 3.20
N PHE A 129 -16.63 -1.16 1.97
CA PHE A 129 -16.07 -2.16 1.06
C PHE A 129 -15.92 -3.55 1.69
N ARG A 130 -16.96 -3.99 2.43
CA ARG A 130 -16.96 -5.31 3.08
C ARG A 130 -16.89 -6.42 2.04
N GLY A 131 -15.98 -7.38 2.24
CA GLY A 131 -15.83 -8.53 1.36
C GLY A 131 -15.05 -8.27 0.07
N TYR A 132 -14.61 -7.03 -0.20
CA TYR A 132 -13.77 -6.74 -1.35
C TYR A 132 -12.34 -7.27 -1.16
N ASN A 133 -11.76 -7.78 -2.23
CA ASN A 133 -10.36 -8.20 -2.23
C ASN A 133 -9.43 -6.98 -2.29
N THR A 134 -8.65 -6.76 -1.24
CA THR A 134 -7.68 -5.67 -1.15
C THR A 134 -6.30 -6.01 -1.73
N LYS A 135 -6.12 -7.22 -2.28
CA LYS A 135 -4.86 -7.71 -2.83
C LYS A 135 -4.86 -7.84 -4.36
N THR A 136 -5.86 -7.29 -5.05
CA THR A 136 -5.92 -7.29 -6.52
C THR A 136 -4.73 -6.53 -7.13
N TYR A 137 -4.39 -6.85 -8.38
CA TYR A 137 -3.25 -6.25 -9.07
C TYR A 137 -1.95 -6.39 -8.26
N THR A 138 -1.21 -5.30 -8.12
CA THR A 138 0.06 -5.25 -7.38
C THR A 138 -0.10 -4.96 -5.88
N HIS A 139 -1.33 -4.76 -5.38
CA HIS A 139 -1.55 -4.43 -3.96
C HIS A 139 -1.10 -5.53 -2.99
N GLY A 140 -1.12 -6.79 -3.43
CA GLY A 140 -0.72 -7.94 -2.63
C GLY A 140 0.78 -8.23 -2.56
N PHE A 141 1.64 -7.47 -3.24
CA PHE A 141 3.07 -7.80 -3.43
C PHE A 141 3.89 -7.87 -2.15
N HIS A 142 3.50 -7.12 -1.15
CA HIS A 142 4.20 -7.07 0.13
C HIS A 142 3.25 -6.76 1.28
N THR A 143 3.46 -7.42 2.41
CA THR A 143 2.76 -7.15 3.66
C THR A 143 3.36 -5.91 4.33
N TYR A 144 2.92 -4.72 3.93
CA TYR A 144 3.33 -3.46 4.55
C TYR A 144 2.30 -3.03 5.60
N PRO A 145 2.71 -2.50 6.79
CA PRO A 145 1.76 -2.15 7.83
C PRO A 145 0.88 -0.95 7.45
N ALA A 146 -0.36 -0.96 7.94
CA ALA A 146 -1.33 0.14 7.82
C ALA A 146 -1.53 0.63 6.37
N MET A 147 -1.58 -0.29 5.41
CA MET A 147 -1.82 0.06 4.00
C MET A 147 -3.19 0.71 3.82
N PHE A 148 -3.23 1.72 2.99
CA PHE A 148 -4.47 2.34 2.51
C PHE A 148 -5.33 1.29 1.76
N ILE A 149 -6.65 1.33 1.93
CA ILE A 149 -7.55 0.40 1.23
C ILE A 149 -7.69 0.83 -0.24
N PRO A 150 -7.36 -0.04 -1.22
CA PRO A 150 -7.39 0.31 -2.64
C PRO A 150 -8.73 0.88 -3.11
N GLN A 151 -9.84 0.27 -2.68
CA GLN A 151 -11.18 0.70 -3.06
C GLN A 151 -11.53 2.11 -2.57
N VAL A 152 -11.05 2.49 -1.38
CA VAL A 152 -11.22 3.85 -0.85
C VAL A 152 -10.41 4.85 -1.68
N ALA A 153 -9.14 4.54 -1.96
CA ALA A 153 -8.28 5.37 -2.79
C ALA A 153 -8.88 5.54 -4.20
N ARG A 154 -9.31 4.43 -4.85
CA ARG A 154 -9.96 4.44 -6.16
C ARG A 154 -11.19 5.34 -6.18
N LYS A 155 -12.09 5.19 -5.20
CA LYS A 155 -13.32 5.98 -5.12
C LYS A 155 -13.02 7.47 -4.93
N LEU A 156 -12.08 7.83 -4.06
CA LEU A 156 -11.66 9.23 -3.87
C LEU A 156 -11.05 9.83 -5.14
N ILE A 157 -10.13 9.11 -5.78
CA ILE A 157 -9.48 9.59 -7.01
C ILE A 157 -10.50 9.77 -8.13
N SER A 158 -11.39 8.80 -8.36
CA SER A 158 -12.41 8.91 -9.43
C SER A 158 -13.45 9.99 -9.14
N THR A 159 -13.75 10.29 -7.87
CA THR A 159 -14.71 11.32 -7.48
C THR A 159 -14.15 12.74 -7.63
N PHE A 160 -12.87 12.94 -7.27
CA PHE A 160 -12.28 14.28 -7.14
C PHE A 160 -11.28 14.65 -8.25
N SER A 161 -11.11 13.82 -9.27
CA SER A 161 -10.21 14.08 -10.40
C SER A 161 -10.74 13.53 -11.72
N ASN A 162 -10.14 13.99 -12.82
CA ASN A 162 -10.38 13.50 -14.18
C ASN A 162 -9.17 12.73 -14.72
N GLU A 163 -9.38 11.95 -15.79
CA GLU A 163 -8.27 11.31 -16.50
C GLU A 163 -7.29 12.37 -17.01
N GLY A 164 -5.99 12.10 -16.88
CA GLY A 164 -4.91 13.05 -17.19
C GLY A 164 -4.54 14.01 -16.05
N ASP A 165 -5.35 14.13 -14.98
CA ASP A 165 -4.99 14.92 -13.81
C ASP A 165 -3.78 14.32 -13.07
N THR A 166 -3.06 15.15 -12.30
CA THR A 166 -1.95 14.74 -11.44
C THR A 166 -2.40 14.57 -10.00
N ILE A 167 -2.26 13.37 -9.46
CA ILE A 167 -2.60 13.00 -8.09
C ILE A 167 -1.33 12.95 -7.25
N ALA A 168 -1.35 13.52 -6.05
CA ALA A 168 -0.25 13.34 -5.10
C ALA A 168 -0.70 12.55 -3.87
N ASP A 169 0.20 11.71 -3.35
CA ASP A 169 0.13 11.12 -2.02
C ASP A 169 1.43 11.44 -1.28
N ILE A 170 1.35 12.36 -0.32
CA ILE A 170 2.51 12.88 0.41
C ILE A 170 2.96 11.94 1.55
N PHE A 171 2.25 10.85 1.80
CA PHE A 171 2.63 9.76 2.71
C PHE A 171 2.31 8.43 2.03
N CYS A 172 2.88 8.21 0.84
CA CYS A 172 2.40 7.18 -0.07
C CYS A 172 2.64 5.73 0.41
N GLY A 173 3.46 5.53 1.42
CA GLY A 173 3.77 4.21 1.94
C GLY A 173 4.15 3.25 0.82
N SER A 174 3.49 2.10 0.75
CA SER A 174 3.68 1.11 -0.33
C SER A 174 2.96 1.45 -1.64
N GLY A 175 2.46 2.70 -1.83
CA GLY A 175 2.00 3.22 -3.11
C GLY A 175 0.57 2.87 -3.51
N THR A 176 -0.34 2.60 -2.59
CA THR A 176 -1.72 2.20 -2.93
C THR A 176 -2.45 3.25 -3.77
N ALA A 177 -2.44 4.53 -3.36
CA ALA A 177 -3.09 5.59 -4.12
C ALA A 177 -2.45 5.79 -5.51
N LEU A 178 -1.13 5.58 -5.62
CA LEU A 178 -0.40 5.72 -6.88
C LEU A 178 -0.75 4.61 -7.88
N VAL A 179 -0.93 3.37 -7.41
CA VAL A 179 -1.41 2.24 -8.24
C VAL A 179 -2.80 2.54 -8.77
N GLU A 180 -3.71 3.00 -7.91
CA GLU A 180 -5.07 3.33 -8.30
C GLU A 180 -5.14 4.51 -9.27
N ALA A 181 -4.32 5.56 -9.05
CA ALA A 181 -4.21 6.69 -9.97
C ALA A 181 -3.79 6.21 -11.37
N LYS A 182 -2.76 5.36 -11.47
CA LYS A 182 -2.29 4.81 -12.75
C LYS A 182 -3.34 3.94 -13.46
N LEU A 183 -4.05 3.10 -12.72
CA LEU A 183 -5.15 2.27 -13.26
C LEU A 183 -6.30 3.12 -13.80
N LEU A 184 -6.52 4.29 -13.21
CA LEU A 184 -7.55 5.23 -13.61
C LEU A 184 -7.10 6.25 -14.68
N GLY A 185 -5.87 6.20 -15.18
CA GLY A 185 -5.36 7.13 -16.19
C GLY A 185 -4.93 8.49 -15.65
N ARG A 186 -4.57 8.57 -14.35
CA ARG A 186 -4.05 9.78 -13.71
C ARG A 186 -2.55 9.66 -13.53
N HIS A 187 -1.83 10.77 -13.73
CA HIS A 187 -0.44 10.88 -13.31
C HIS A 187 -0.37 10.85 -11.79
N ALA A 188 0.73 10.35 -11.24
CA ALA A 188 0.87 10.22 -9.79
C ALA A 188 2.24 10.70 -9.30
N VAL A 189 2.26 11.35 -8.14
CA VAL A 189 3.48 11.72 -7.41
C VAL A 189 3.35 11.22 -5.98
N GLY A 190 4.30 10.41 -5.52
CA GLY A 190 4.38 9.90 -4.16
C GLY A 190 5.59 10.42 -3.42
N ILE A 191 5.43 10.77 -2.15
CA ILE A 191 6.54 11.06 -1.24
C ILE A 191 6.51 10.03 -0.11
N GLU A 192 7.65 9.41 0.16
CA GLU A 192 7.79 8.42 1.23
C GLU A 192 9.22 8.46 1.80
N LEU A 193 9.32 8.46 3.12
CA LEU A 193 10.61 8.50 3.81
C LEU A 193 11.25 7.11 3.95
N ASN A 194 10.43 6.05 4.04
CA ASN A 194 10.91 4.68 4.21
C ASN A 194 11.42 4.10 2.89
N PRO A 195 12.72 3.86 2.72
CA PRO A 195 13.28 3.40 1.45
C PRO A 195 12.76 2.02 1.01
N LEU A 196 12.36 1.16 1.95
CA LEU A 196 11.72 -0.11 1.60
C LEU A 196 10.32 0.14 0.99
N ALA A 197 9.54 1.05 1.57
CA ALA A 197 8.23 1.40 1.04
C ALA A 197 8.35 2.07 -0.33
N VAL A 198 9.35 2.93 -0.53
CA VAL A 198 9.70 3.51 -1.85
C VAL A 198 9.97 2.43 -2.89
N LEU A 199 10.79 1.42 -2.56
CA LEU A 199 11.07 0.28 -3.46
C LEU A 199 9.77 -0.48 -3.80
N ILE A 200 8.96 -0.80 -2.79
CA ILE A 200 7.68 -1.49 -2.99
C ILE A 200 6.76 -0.66 -3.88
N ALA A 201 6.62 0.64 -3.63
CA ALA A 201 5.77 1.53 -4.40
C ALA A 201 6.24 1.65 -5.86
N LYS A 202 7.56 1.75 -6.11
CA LYS A 202 8.15 1.76 -7.46
C LYS A 202 7.77 0.49 -8.23
N VAL A 203 7.98 -0.67 -7.64
CA VAL A 203 7.66 -1.96 -8.27
C VAL A 203 6.16 -2.09 -8.54
N LYS A 204 5.32 -1.72 -7.58
CA LYS A 204 3.86 -1.80 -7.73
C LYS A 204 3.29 -0.90 -8.81
N THR A 205 3.96 0.20 -9.14
CA THR A 205 3.51 1.18 -10.14
C THR A 205 4.22 1.06 -11.48
N THR A 206 5.18 0.15 -11.62
CA THR A 206 5.93 -0.11 -12.86
C THR A 206 5.37 -1.34 -13.56
N PRO A 207 4.60 -1.19 -14.66
CA PRO A 207 4.08 -2.35 -15.40
C PRO A 207 5.21 -3.11 -16.08
N ILE A 208 5.36 -4.39 -15.78
CA ILE A 208 6.34 -5.29 -16.41
C ILE A 208 5.61 -6.36 -17.20
N ALA A 209 6.03 -6.56 -18.45
CA ALA A 209 5.41 -7.57 -19.31
C ALA A 209 5.64 -8.99 -18.75
N PRO A 210 4.60 -9.84 -18.70
CA PRO A 210 4.68 -11.16 -18.07
C PRO A 210 5.79 -12.07 -18.62
N HIS A 211 6.04 -12.04 -19.92
CA HIS A 211 7.10 -12.85 -20.55
C HIS A 211 8.50 -12.44 -20.03
N ARG A 212 8.77 -11.13 -19.85
CA ARG A 212 10.05 -10.67 -19.28
C ARG A 212 10.25 -11.19 -17.87
N LEU A 213 9.19 -11.17 -17.03
CA LEU A 213 9.23 -11.71 -15.68
C LEU A 213 9.49 -13.22 -15.69
N PHE A 214 8.83 -13.96 -16.57
CA PHE A 214 9.02 -15.40 -16.67
C PHE A 214 10.45 -15.75 -17.07
N ASP A 215 10.98 -15.13 -18.11
CA ASP A 215 12.35 -15.36 -18.60
C ASP A 215 13.38 -14.99 -17.52
N ALA A 216 13.22 -13.87 -16.85
CA ALA A 216 14.07 -13.45 -15.75
C ALA A 216 13.98 -14.42 -14.56
N TYR A 217 12.80 -14.93 -14.23
CA TYR A 217 12.60 -15.90 -13.16
C TYR A 217 13.35 -17.23 -13.45
N GLN A 218 13.30 -17.72 -14.70
CA GLN A 218 14.06 -18.90 -15.09
C GLN A 218 15.57 -18.68 -14.97
N ARG A 219 16.08 -17.53 -15.44
CA ARG A 219 17.50 -17.14 -15.28
C ARG A 219 17.91 -17.08 -13.81
N LEU A 220 17.08 -16.48 -12.97
CA LEU A 220 17.31 -16.37 -11.53
C LEU A 220 17.40 -17.74 -10.86
N LEU A 221 16.47 -18.66 -11.16
CA LEU A 221 16.47 -20.01 -10.59
C LEU A 221 17.71 -20.81 -11.03
N ALA A 222 18.13 -20.68 -12.29
CA ALA A 222 19.34 -21.30 -12.79
C ALA A 222 20.60 -20.73 -12.11
N ALA A 223 20.66 -19.40 -11.94
CA ALA A 223 21.75 -18.74 -11.21
C ALA A 223 21.79 -19.22 -9.75
N TYR A 224 20.66 -19.24 -9.05
CA TYR A 224 20.59 -19.71 -7.66
C TYR A 224 21.08 -21.16 -7.50
N ALA A 225 20.73 -22.05 -8.43
CA ALA A 225 21.14 -23.45 -8.40
C ALA A 225 22.67 -23.64 -8.51
N SER A 226 23.38 -22.70 -9.12
CA SER A 226 24.84 -22.70 -9.26
C SER A 226 25.57 -21.85 -8.22
N GLU A 227 24.84 -21.04 -7.41
CA GLU A 227 25.43 -20.16 -6.41
C GLU A 227 25.95 -20.94 -5.19
N PRO A 228 27.21 -20.76 -4.81
CA PRO A 228 27.71 -21.34 -3.56
C PRO A 228 27.12 -20.60 -2.35
N PHE A 229 26.82 -21.33 -1.29
CA PHE A 229 26.45 -20.74 0.00
C PHE A 229 27.70 -20.14 0.66
N VAL A 230 27.99 -18.88 0.34
CA VAL A 230 29.16 -18.18 0.90
C VAL A 230 28.74 -17.46 2.18
N PRO A 231 29.51 -17.60 3.27
CA PRO A 231 29.27 -16.80 4.47
C PRO A 231 29.32 -15.30 4.17
N VAL A 232 28.35 -14.57 4.72
CA VAL A 232 28.32 -13.11 4.66
C VAL A 232 28.62 -12.57 6.04
N THR A 233 29.53 -11.61 6.10
CA THR A 233 29.80 -10.86 7.32
C THR A 233 29.00 -9.57 7.28
N PHE A 234 28.10 -9.41 8.20
CA PHE A 234 27.38 -8.16 8.41
C PHE A 234 28.14 -7.27 9.41
N PRO A 235 27.99 -5.94 9.33
CA PRO A 235 28.51 -5.07 10.38
C PRO A 235 27.95 -5.49 11.75
N PRO A 236 28.79 -5.52 12.81
CA PRO A 236 28.36 -5.99 14.15
C PRO A 236 27.11 -5.27 14.68
N GLU A 237 26.95 -3.98 14.35
CA GLU A 237 25.82 -3.14 14.73
C GLU A 237 24.50 -3.57 14.07
N SER A 238 24.54 -4.35 12.98
CA SER A 238 23.34 -4.86 12.31
C SER A 238 22.61 -5.91 13.13
N ASN A 239 23.32 -6.64 13.97
CA ASN A 239 22.83 -7.78 14.77
C ASN A 239 22.13 -8.86 13.92
N MET A 240 22.60 -9.12 12.69
CA MET A 240 21.94 -10.08 11.80
C MET A 240 21.97 -11.51 12.37
N ASP A 241 23.06 -11.91 13.03
CA ASP A 241 23.19 -13.22 13.70
C ASP A 241 22.19 -13.39 14.86
N PHE A 242 21.72 -12.28 15.43
CA PHE A 242 20.65 -12.29 16.43
C PHE A 242 19.29 -12.63 15.81
N TRP A 243 19.06 -12.27 14.56
CA TRP A 243 17.76 -12.40 13.88
C TRP A 243 17.66 -13.60 12.94
N PHE A 244 18.77 -14.16 12.49
CA PHE A 244 18.80 -15.25 11.52
C PHE A 244 19.73 -16.38 11.96
N SER A 245 19.42 -17.60 11.54
CA SER A 245 20.36 -18.71 11.65
C SER A 245 21.46 -18.58 10.58
N PRO A 246 22.69 -19.15 10.82
CA PRO A 246 23.75 -19.15 9.81
C PRO A 246 23.31 -19.75 8.46
N ARG A 247 22.47 -20.79 8.49
CA ARG A 247 21.88 -21.40 7.29
C ARG A 247 21.01 -20.38 6.54
N ALA A 248 20.10 -19.70 7.24
CA ALA A 248 19.22 -18.69 6.62
C ALA A 248 20.02 -17.53 6.01
N ILE A 249 21.11 -17.11 6.67
CA ILE A 249 22.02 -16.09 6.12
C ILE A 249 22.64 -16.57 4.82
N GLY A 250 23.17 -17.80 4.77
CA GLY A 250 23.79 -18.35 3.56
C GLY A 250 22.81 -18.48 2.38
N GLU A 251 21.62 -19.03 2.63
CA GLU A 251 20.58 -19.21 1.60
C GLU A 251 20.03 -17.86 1.09
N LEU A 252 19.75 -16.90 1.99
CA LEU A 252 19.31 -15.56 1.61
C LEU A 252 20.38 -14.81 0.81
N ASN A 253 21.67 -14.97 1.18
CA ASN A 253 22.75 -14.34 0.43
C ASN A 253 22.88 -14.91 -0.98
N ALA A 254 22.80 -16.22 -1.14
CA ALA A 254 22.82 -16.87 -2.46
C ALA A 254 21.64 -16.39 -3.31
N LEU A 255 20.44 -16.31 -2.72
CA LEU A 255 19.26 -15.81 -3.40
C LEU A 255 19.40 -14.33 -3.81
N LYS A 256 19.91 -13.47 -2.91
CA LYS A 256 20.17 -12.06 -3.24
C LYS A 256 21.16 -11.93 -4.40
N ARG A 257 22.24 -12.70 -4.42
CA ARG A 257 23.22 -12.67 -5.51
C ARG A 257 22.63 -13.15 -6.83
N ALA A 258 21.82 -14.20 -6.82
CA ALA A 258 21.10 -14.67 -7.99
C ALA A 258 20.13 -13.60 -8.53
N ILE A 259 19.46 -12.85 -7.66
CA ILE A 259 18.61 -11.70 -8.08
C ILE A 259 19.48 -10.61 -8.71
N LEU A 260 20.59 -10.25 -8.07
CA LEU A 260 21.47 -9.17 -8.55
C LEU A 260 22.26 -9.54 -9.82
N SER A 261 22.29 -10.81 -10.22
CA SER A 261 22.84 -11.22 -11.53
C SER A 261 21.92 -10.90 -12.71
N LEU A 262 20.69 -10.50 -12.47
CA LEU A 262 19.83 -9.92 -13.49
C LEU A 262 20.29 -8.48 -13.79
N GLU A 263 20.33 -8.10 -15.06
CA GLU A 263 20.87 -6.80 -15.48
C GLU A 263 19.81 -5.67 -15.45
N GLU A 264 18.54 -6.02 -15.69
CA GLU A 264 17.45 -5.06 -15.84
C GLU A 264 16.92 -4.61 -14.46
N GLU A 265 17.04 -3.31 -14.16
CA GLU A 265 16.69 -2.72 -12.86
C GLU A 265 15.25 -3.02 -12.44
N ASP A 266 14.29 -2.93 -13.35
CA ASP A 266 12.87 -3.20 -13.06
C ASP A 266 12.63 -4.66 -12.65
N LEU A 267 13.33 -5.61 -13.27
CA LEU A 267 13.28 -7.02 -12.93
C LEU A 267 13.98 -7.30 -11.60
N VAL A 268 15.18 -6.75 -11.39
CA VAL A 268 15.91 -6.85 -10.11
C VAL A 268 15.01 -6.34 -8.97
N ASN A 269 14.44 -5.15 -9.11
CA ASN A 269 13.58 -4.54 -8.09
C ASN A 269 12.33 -5.39 -7.80
N PHE A 270 11.71 -5.98 -8.84
CA PHE A 270 10.56 -6.87 -8.68
C PHE A 270 10.91 -8.08 -7.79
N PHE A 271 12.02 -8.76 -8.05
CA PHE A 271 12.44 -9.91 -7.25
C PHE A 271 12.97 -9.51 -5.88
N LEU A 272 13.59 -8.32 -5.72
CA LEU A 272 13.98 -7.79 -4.41
C LEU A 272 12.77 -7.48 -3.52
N VAL A 273 11.63 -7.05 -4.08
CA VAL A 273 10.38 -6.90 -3.31
C VAL A 273 9.89 -8.27 -2.83
N ALA A 274 9.88 -9.30 -3.66
CA ALA A 274 9.53 -10.65 -3.24
C ALA A 274 10.51 -11.21 -2.18
N PHE A 275 11.80 -10.94 -2.35
CA PHE A 275 12.83 -11.27 -1.35
C PHE A 275 12.55 -10.57 -0.02
N SER A 276 12.25 -9.27 -0.03
CA SER A 276 12.00 -8.50 1.20
C SER A 276 10.80 -9.02 2.00
N GLU A 277 9.76 -9.54 1.32
CA GLU A 277 8.59 -10.15 1.97
C GLU A 277 8.95 -11.40 2.77
N ILE A 278 9.88 -12.23 2.27
CA ILE A 278 10.26 -13.45 2.96
C ILE A 278 11.27 -13.23 4.09
N VAL A 279 12.03 -12.13 4.09
CA VAL A 279 13.08 -11.86 5.10
C VAL A 279 12.55 -11.99 6.52
N ARG A 280 11.42 -11.36 6.84
CA ARG A 280 10.81 -11.51 8.17
C ARG A 280 10.28 -12.91 8.43
N LYS A 281 9.74 -13.57 7.41
CA LYS A 281 9.16 -14.93 7.50
C LYS A 281 10.21 -15.97 7.90
N VAL A 282 11.43 -15.83 7.40
CA VAL A 282 12.54 -16.78 7.66
C VAL A 282 13.43 -16.37 8.83
N SER A 283 13.18 -15.20 9.44
CA SER A 283 13.88 -14.72 10.63
C SER A 283 13.28 -15.28 11.92
N PHE A 284 13.98 -15.07 13.04
CA PHE A 284 13.48 -15.37 14.39
C PHE A 284 12.46 -14.36 14.91
N THR A 285 11.87 -13.51 14.04
CA THR A 285 10.84 -12.57 14.47
C THR A 285 9.47 -13.25 14.60
N LYS A 286 8.62 -12.70 15.48
CA LYS A 286 7.20 -13.01 15.48
C LYS A 286 6.53 -12.44 14.24
N HIS A 287 5.61 -13.20 13.64
CA HIS A 287 4.91 -12.78 12.41
C HIS A 287 3.78 -11.76 12.67
N ASP A 288 3.12 -11.88 13.81
CA ASP A 288 1.88 -11.14 14.10
C ASP A 288 2.12 -9.73 14.67
N GLU A 289 3.39 -9.32 14.81
CA GLU A 289 3.75 -8.02 15.38
C GLU A 289 4.52 -7.17 14.38
N PHE A 290 4.16 -5.88 14.28
CA PHE A 290 4.91 -4.93 13.45
C PHE A 290 6.26 -4.56 14.06
N LYS A 291 6.38 -4.61 15.39
CA LYS A 291 7.65 -4.41 16.09
C LYS A 291 8.56 -5.62 15.93
N LEU A 292 9.87 -5.39 16.05
CA LEU A 292 10.86 -6.47 16.06
C LEU A 292 10.86 -7.15 17.43
N VAL A 293 10.15 -8.26 17.54
CA VAL A 293 10.07 -9.11 18.73
C VAL A 293 10.53 -10.51 18.35
N ARG A 294 11.43 -11.08 19.16
CA ARG A 294 11.94 -12.45 18.94
C ARG A 294 10.90 -13.50 19.30
N ASP A 295 10.77 -14.51 18.47
CA ASP A 295 9.93 -15.68 18.72
C ASP A 295 10.75 -16.76 19.46
N LYS A 296 10.39 -17.01 20.71
CA LYS A 296 11.06 -18.03 21.55
C LYS A 296 10.91 -19.45 20.98
N GLY A 297 9.78 -19.75 20.35
CA GLY A 297 9.54 -21.06 19.73
C GLY A 297 10.47 -21.31 18.55
N LYS A 298 10.66 -20.31 17.69
CA LYS A 298 11.60 -20.39 16.56
C LYS A 298 13.06 -20.51 17.00
N LEU A 299 13.42 -19.94 18.16
CA LEU A 299 14.76 -20.06 18.70
C LEU A 299 15.10 -21.48 19.15
N VAL A 300 14.12 -22.19 19.73
CA VAL A 300 14.31 -23.57 20.23
C VAL A 300 14.21 -24.57 19.09
N ASN A 301 13.23 -24.42 18.20
CA ASN A 301 12.91 -25.41 17.16
C ASN A 301 13.57 -25.10 15.80
N GLY A 302 14.26 -23.96 15.68
CA GLY A 302 14.73 -23.43 14.40
C GLY A 302 13.59 -22.89 13.53
N THR A 303 13.95 -22.29 12.40
CA THR A 303 13.02 -21.96 11.33
C THR A 303 12.96 -23.13 10.36
N SER A 304 11.83 -23.84 10.28
CA SER A 304 11.62 -24.95 9.33
C SER A 304 11.28 -24.47 7.92
N THR A 305 11.26 -23.17 7.69
CA THR A 305 10.84 -22.58 6.41
C THR A 305 11.90 -22.84 5.33
N ASP A 306 11.50 -23.49 4.26
CA ASP A 306 12.26 -23.57 3.02
C ASP A 306 12.26 -22.18 2.36
N ILE A 307 13.44 -21.56 2.29
CA ILE A 307 13.61 -20.18 1.83
C ILE A 307 13.30 -20.05 0.35
N LEU A 308 13.82 -20.96 -0.47
CA LEU A 308 13.57 -20.94 -1.91
C LEU A 308 12.09 -21.14 -2.22
N ARG A 309 11.46 -22.12 -1.57
CA ARG A 309 10.02 -22.36 -1.76
C ARG A 309 9.19 -21.15 -1.35
N ALA A 310 9.48 -20.56 -0.19
CA ALA A 310 8.78 -19.37 0.28
C ALA A 310 8.93 -18.19 -0.69
N PHE A 311 10.11 -18.03 -1.28
CA PHE A 311 10.37 -17.02 -2.31
C PHE A 311 9.58 -17.33 -3.59
N CYS A 312 9.63 -18.56 -4.08
CA CYS A 312 8.89 -18.97 -5.28
C CYS A 312 7.37 -18.76 -5.12
N ASP A 313 6.80 -19.06 -3.95
CA ASP A 313 5.38 -18.85 -3.67
C ASP A 313 5.02 -17.36 -3.82
N VAL A 314 5.81 -16.46 -3.21
CA VAL A 314 5.61 -15.01 -3.31
C VAL A 314 5.79 -14.51 -4.75
N VAL A 315 6.82 -14.96 -5.46
CA VAL A 315 7.08 -14.56 -6.85
C VAL A 315 5.92 -14.98 -7.75
N ASN A 316 5.41 -16.20 -7.60
CA ASN A 316 4.29 -16.68 -8.42
C ASN A 316 3.02 -15.83 -8.20
N GLU A 317 2.69 -15.49 -6.96
CA GLU A 317 1.57 -14.60 -6.66
C GLU A 317 1.80 -13.20 -7.26
N ASN A 318 3.01 -12.67 -7.12
CA ASN A 318 3.36 -11.34 -7.64
C ASN A 318 3.34 -11.28 -9.17
N ILE A 319 3.76 -12.34 -9.88
CA ILE A 319 3.67 -12.43 -11.35
C ILE A 319 2.22 -12.35 -11.79
N LEU A 320 1.30 -13.05 -11.11
CA LEU A 320 -0.12 -13.00 -11.43
C LEU A 320 -0.69 -11.59 -11.24
N GLY A 321 -0.39 -10.95 -10.10
CA GLY A 321 -0.82 -9.58 -9.84
C GLY A 321 -0.22 -8.57 -10.81
N MET A 322 1.05 -8.73 -11.20
CA MET A 322 1.71 -7.88 -12.20
C MET A 322 1.13 -8.08 -13.60
N ARG A 323 0.78 -9.30 -13.97
CA ARG A 323 0.09 -9.58 -15.24
C ARG A 323 -1.22 -8.78 -15.34
N ASP A 324 -2.04 -8.87 -14.32
CA ASP A 324 -3.32 -8.16 -14.29
C ASP A 324 -3.11 -6.64 -14.32
N PHE A 325 -2.15 -6.14 -13.54
CA PHE A 325 -1.78 -4.73 -13.53
C PHE A 325 -1.24 -4.27 -14.89
N TRP A 326 -0.34 -5.04 -15.52
CA TRP A 326 0.22 -4.70 -16.82
C TRP A 326 -0.84 -4.65 -17.93
N LEU A 327 -1.87 -5.50 -17.87
CA LEU A 327 -3.00 -5.48 -18.80
C LEU A 327 -3.84 -4.20 -18.62
N ASP A 328 -4.06 -3.75 -17.38
CA ASP A 328 -4.98 -2.67 -17.05
C ASP A 328 -4.32 -1.31 -16.82
N ALA A 329 -3.03 -1.27 -16.51
CA ALA A 329 -2.30 -0.03 -16.33
C ALA A 329 -2.28 0.84 -17.58
N THR A 330 -2.52 2.14 -17.39
CA THR A 330 -2.44 3.13 -18.45
C THR A 330 -1.00 3.64 -18.64
N ASP A 331 -0.77 4.48 -19.66
CA ASP A 331 0.52 5.12 -19.91
C ASP A 331 0.80 6.32 -18.96
N ALA A 332 -0.10 6.58 -17.99
CA ALA A 332 0.05 7.64 -16.99
C ALA A 332 1.35 7.48 -16.20
N GLN A 333 2.07 8.61 -16.02
CA GLN A 333 3.38 8.60 -15.37
C GLN A 333 3.24 8.54 -13.86
N THR A 334 4.17 7.84 -13.20
CA THR A 334 4.26 7.80 -11.75
C THR A 334 5.67 8.16 -11.33
N GLN A 335 5.79 9.15 -10.43
CA GLN A 335 7.04 9.55 -9.80
C GLN A 335 6.98 9.24 -8.32
N ILE A 336 8.02 8.63 -7.77
CA ILE A 336 8.13 8.36 -6.33
C ILE A 336 9.42 8.95 -5.82
N ILE A 337 9.29 9.80 -4.82
CA ILE A 337 10.38 10.54 -4.19
C ILE A 337 10.66 9.91 -2.82
N CYS A 338 11.91 9.45 -2.63
CA CYS A 338 12.38 9.04 -1.31
C CYS A 338 12.74 10.32 -0.54
N GLY A 339 11.83 10.80 0.32
CA GLY A 339 12.00 12.11 0.94
C GLY A 339 11.07 12.37 2.10
N ASP A 340 11.32 13.50 2.76
CA ASP A 340 10.62 13.98 3.95
C ASP A 340 9.51 14.97 3.55
N SER A 341 8.26 14.58 3.69
CA SER A 341 7.08 15.39 3.33
C SER A 341 6.95 16.70 4.10
N THR A 342 7.70 16.86 5.18
CA THR A 342 7.76 18.13 5.94
C THR A 342 8.62 19.19 5.23
N LYS A 343 9.33 18.82 4.15
CA LYS A 343 10.27 19.66 3.40
C LYS A 343 9.85 19.77 1.94
N ASP A 344 10.37 20.78 1.27
CA ASP A 344 10.23 20.89 -0.18
C ASP A 344 10.98 19.75 -0.89
N GLN A 345 10.25 18.97 -1.67
CA GLN A 345 10.75 17.86 -2.46
C GLN A 345 10.91 18.19 -3.95
N GLY A 346 10.93 19.46 -4.32
CA GLY A 346 11.09 19.90 -5.70
C GLY A 346 9.82 19.71 -6.57
N ILE A 347 8.66 19.41 -5.97
CA ILE A 347 7.40 19.40 -6.71
C ILE A 347 6.99 20.86 -6.96
N PRO A 348 6.71 21.26 -8.22
CA PRO A 348 6.36 22.63 -8.52
C PRO A 348 5.09 23.10 -7.77
N GLU A 349 5.06 24.39 -7.43
CA GLU A 349 3.86 24.98 -6.83
C GLU A 349 2.66 24.90 -7.78
N ASN A 350 1.47 24.67 -7.22
CA ASN A 350 0.22 24.63 -7.99
C ASN A 350 0.28 23.67 -9.20
N SER A 351 0.95 22.52 -9.06
CA SER A 351 1.10 21.53 -10.14
C SER A 351 0.19 20.30 -9.98
N VAL A 352 -0.34 20.05 -8.78
CA VAL A 352 -1.12 18.87 -8.41
C VAL A 352 -2.62 19.19 -8.46
N ASP A 353 -3.42 18.30 -9.07
CA ASP A 353 -4.87 18.47 -9.21
C ASP A 353 -5.67 17.91 -8.03
N LEU A 354 -5.13 16.87 -7.37
CA LEU A 354 -5.76 16.26 -6.20
C LEU A 354 -4.68 15.69 -5.29
N ILE A 355 -4.82 15.90 -3.99
CA ILE A 355 -4.03 15.16 -3.00
C ILE A 355 -4.96 14.18 -2.27
N VAL A 356 -4.60 12.88 -2.30
CA VAL A 356 -5.25 11.83 -1.51
C VAL A 356 -4.18 11.14 -0.70
N THR A 357 -4.27 11.21 0.62
CA THR A 357 -3.23 10.70 1.50
C THR A 357 -3.79 10.12 2.80
N SER A 358 -3.03 9.22 3.41
CA SER A 358 -3.32 8.68 4.74
C SER A 358 -2.06 8.80 5.59
N PRO A 359 -1.88 9.92 6.33
CA PRO A 359 -0.71 10.11 7.18
C PRO A 359 -0.67 9.09 8.31
N PRO A 360 0.48 8.88 8.98
CA PRO A 360 0.54 8.11 10.22
C PRO A 360 -0.46 8.66 11.25
N TYR A 361 -1.17 7.76 11.96
CA TYR A 361 -2.19 8.18 12.95
C TYR A 361 -1.60 8.60 14.30
N GLY A 362 -0.28 8.71 14.38
CA GLY A 362 0.48 9.16 15.52
C GLY A 362 1.96 8.79 15.38
N ASP A 363 2.75 9.13 16.41
CA ASP A 363 4.18 8.84 16.43
C ASP A 363 4.49 7.33 16.35
N SER A 364 5.58 6.96 15.65
CA SER A 364 5.99 5.57 15.41
C SER A 364 6.28 4.78 16.69
N ARG A 365 6.68 5.44 17.77
CA ARG A 365 7.02 4.78 19.04
C ARG A 365 5.80 4.13 19.69
N THR A 366 4.64 4.72 19.52
CA THR A 366 3.41 4.32 20.22
C THR A 366 2.30 3.81 19.30
N THR A 367 2.49 3.93 17.97
CA THR A 367 1.56 3.40 16.96
C THR A 367 2.24 2.32 16.13
N VAL A 368 2.35 2.50 14.82
CA VAL A 368 3.00 1.58 13.90
C VAL A 368 4.49 1.91 13.78
N ALA A 369 5.35 0.98 14.19
CA ALA A 369 6.80 1.12 14.10
C ALA A 369 7.28 0.75 12.69
N TYR A 370 7.07 1.64 11.72
CA TYR A 370 7.41 1.41 10.31
C TYR A 370 8.89 1.11 10.10
N GLY A 371 9.77 1.84 10.81
CA GLY A 371 11.21 1.63 10.74
C GLY A 371 11.63 0.27 11.27
N GLN A 372 11.09 -0.15 12.43
CA GLN A 372 11.37 -1.49 12.96
C GLN A 372 10.83 -2.59 12.04
N PHE A 373 9.62 -2.41 11.48
CA PHE A 373 9.07 -3.36 10.52
C PHE A 373 10.00 -3.56 9.32
N SER A 374 10.49 -2.49 8.75
CA SER A 374 11.29 -2.48 7.53
C SER A 374 12.75 -2.85 7.76
N ARG A 375 13.23 -2.76 9.01
CA ARG A 375 14.65 -2.78 9.35
C ARG A 375 15.40 -3.97 8.75
N LEU A 376 14.94 -5.21 8.97
CA LEU A 376 15.67 -6.38 8.51
C LEU A 376 15.72 -6.46 6.98
N SER A 377 14.60 -6.19 6.31
CA SER A 377 14.55 -6.15 4.85
C SER A 377 15.40 -5.02 4.29
N ALA A 378 15.35 -3.82 4.90
CA ALA A 378 16.15 -2.69 4.47
C ALA A 378 17.66 -2.91 4.67
N GLN A 379 18.08 -3.62 5.74
CA GLN A 379 19.45 -4.02 5.95
C GLN A 379 19.91 -5.06 4.92
N TRP A 380 19.09 -6.06 4.62
CA TRP A 380 19.39 -7.06 3.58
C TRP A 380 19.52 -6.44 2.18
N LEU A 381 18.77 -5.41 1.90
CA LEU A 381 18.74 -4.72 0.61
C LEU A 381 19.70 -3.51 0.52
N ASP A 382 20.50 -3.26 1.55
CA ASP A 382 21.42 -2.12 1.63
C ASP A 382 20.74 -0.76 1.41
N LEU A 383 19.46 -0.63 1.85
CA LEU A 383 18.66 0.57 1.67
C LEU A 383 18.87 1.63 2.76
N LEU A 384 19.54 1.27 3.86
CA LEU A 384 19.77 2.19 4.99
C LEU A 384 21.14 2.86 4.84
N PRO A 385 21.19 4.18 4.68
CA PRO A 385 22.47 4.89 4.51
C PRO A 385 23.28 4.88 5.82
N ASN A 386 24.60 4.82 5.70
CA ASN A 386 25.56 5.08 6.78
C ASN A 386 25.36 4.26 8.07
N GLY A 387 25.01 2.98 7.95
CA GLY A 387 24.87 2.08 9.10
C GLY A 387 23.69 2.40 10.04
N LYS A 388 22.73 3.21 9.61
CA LYS A 388 21.50 3.44 10.38
C LYS A 388 20.78 2.13 10.65
N LYS A 389 20.25 1.98 11.88
CA LYS A 389 19.50 0.78 12.26
C LYS A 389 18.07 0.81 11.75
N ASP A 390 17.43 1.97 11.81
CA ASP A 390 16.06 2.21 11.33
C ASP A 390 15.82 3.71 11.11
N ILE A 391 14.61 4.04 10.66
CA ILE A 391 14.18 5.41 10.34
C ILE A 391 13.14 5.96 11.32
N ASP A 392 12.79 5.23 12.39
CA ASP A 392 11.69 5.65 13.28
C ASP A 392 11.91 7.01 13.94
N SER A 393 13.17 7.41 14.13
CA SER A 393 13.51 8.75 14.66
C SER A 393 13.34 9.89 13.66
N GLU A 394 13.20 9.58 12.36
CA GLU A 394 13.02 10.57 11.29
C GLU A 394 11.55 10.70 10.86
N LEU A 395 10.70 9.79 11.28
CA LEU A 395 9.26 9.84 11.05
C LEU A 395 8.60 10.93 11.89
N LEU A 396 7.36 11.30 11.53
CA LEU A 396 6.59 12.32 12.24
C LEU A 396 6.57 12.07 13.77
N GLY A 397 6.97 13.09 14.53
CA GLY A 397 7.07 13.00 16.01
C GLY A 397 8.21 12.11 16.51
N GLY A 398 9.12 11.66 15.65
CA GLY A 398 10.28 10.83 16.01
C GLY A 398 11.30 11.56 16.88
N LYS A 399 11.43 12.88 16.71
CA LYS A 399 12.24 13.78 17.57
C LYS A 399 11.31 14.71 18.33
N VAL A 400 11.50 14.83 19.63
CA VAL A 400 10.73 15.79 20.44
C VAL A 400 11.36 17.17 20.24
N ALA A 401 10.61 18.09 19.63
CA ALA A 401 11.04 19.48 19.46
C ALA A 401 11.01 20.21 20.82
N VAL A 402 12.03 21.03 21.08
CA VAL A 402 12.19 21.72 22.37
C VAL A 402 11.46 23.08 22.38
N ASP A 403 11.33 23.77 21.24
CA ASP A 403 10.88 25.17 21.16
C ASP A 403 9.72 25.46 20.19
N SER A 404 9.01 24.46 19.69
CA SER A 404 8.12 24.66 18.55
C SER A 404 6.63 24.66 18.90
N GLN A 405 6.27 25.16 20.06
CA GLN A 405 4.91 25.01 20.59
C GLN A 405 3.87 25.92 19.91
N GLU A 406 4.28 27.04 19.31
CA GLU A 406 3.36 28.13 19.06
C GLU A 406 2.47 28.00 17.80
N PRO A 407 2.95 27.74 16.57
CA PRO A 407 2.04 27.82 15.43
C PRO A 407 0.94 26.76 15.48
N VAL A 408 1.28 25.50 15.77
CA VAL A 408 0.34 24.40 15.73
C VAL A 408 -0.76 24.50 16.79
N LEU A 409 -0.42 24.99 17.99
CA LEU A 409 -1.38 25.20 19.08
C LEU A 409 -2.24 26.45 18.89
N SER A 410 -1.75 27.46 18.16
CA SER A 410 -2.53 28.66 17.87
C SER A 410 -3.59 28.41 16.79
N TYR A 411 -3.35 27.49 15.85
CA TYR A 411 -4.28 27.15 14.79
C TYR A 411 -5.32 26.10 15.19
N SER A 412 -5.05 25.25 16.20
CA SER A 412 -6.00 24.24 16.64
C SER A 412 -6.35 24.36 18.11
N ASN A 413 -7.57 24.82 18.40
CA ASN A 413 -8.11 24.88 19.74
C ASN A 413 -8.33 23.47 20.31
N THR A 414 -8.79 22.54 19.49
CA THR A 414 -8.99 21.13 19.88
C THR A 414 -7.68 20.48 20.32
N LEU A 415 -6.59 20.71 19.59
CA LEU A 415 -5.26 20.21 19.95
C LEU A 415 -4.78 20.84 21.25
N ARG A 416 -4.91 22.16 21.39
CA ARG A 416 -4.47 22.89 22.61
C ARG A 416 -5.15 22.35 23.86
N GLN A 417 -6.47 22.16 23.84
CA GLN A 417 -7.21 21.60 24.96
C GLN A 417 -6.79 20.17 25.30
N ALA A 418 -6.63 19.32 24.26
CA ALA A 418 -6.19 17.93 24.46
C ALA A 418 -4.77 17.87 25.06
N VAL A 419 -3.84 18.69 24.55
CA VAL A 419 -2.46 18.78 25.05
C VAL A 419 -2.42 19.21 26.50
N GLN A 420 -3.24 20.21 26.92
CA GLN A 420 -3.34 20.66 28.29
C GLN A 420 -3.79 19.53 29.23
N LEU A 421 -4.86 18.80 28.87
CA LEU A 421 -5.36 17.65 29.66
C LEU A 421 -4.35 16.50 29.76
N ILE A 422 -3.54 16.29 28.70
CA ILE A 422 -2.48 15.29 28.73
C ILE A 422 -1.32 15.75 29.60
N ALA A 423 -0.95 17.05 29.57
CA ALA A 423 0.15 17.61 30.35
C ALA A 423 -0.10 17.50 31.86
N GLU A 424 -1.35 17.65 32.30
CA GLU A 424 -1.76 17.44 33.70
C GLU A 424 -1.44 16.01 34.19
N GLN A 425 -1.42 15.02 33.29
CA GLN A 425 -1.12 13.62 33.61
C GLN A 425 0.33 13.23 33.32
N ASP A 426 0.90 13.75 32.22
CA ASP A 426 2.22 13.38 31.70
C ASP A 426 2.74 14.46 30.74
N GLU A 427 3.51 15.37 31.24
CA GLU A 427 4.12 16.51 30.51
C GLU A 427 4.98 16.03 29.30
N ARG A 428 5.77 14.96 29.52
CA ARG A 428 6.60 14.39 28.43
C ARG A 428 5.73 13.90 27.28
N ARG A 429 4.62 13.23 27.60
CA ARG A 429 3.70 12.69 26.59
C ARG A 429 2.98 13.80 25.85
N ALA A 430 2.63 14.90 26.52
CA ALA A 430 2.07 16.09 25.90
C ALA A 430 3.03 16.67 24.85
N ARG A 431 4.32 16.82 25.20
CA ARG A 431 5.35 17.30 24.25
C ARG A 431 5.53 16.39 23.04
N GLU A 432 5.47 15.06 23.21
CA GLU A 432 5.52 14.10 22.11
C GLU A 432 4.31 14.27 21.15
N VAL A 433 3.12 14.55 21.70
CA VAL A 433 1.91 14.85 20.90
C VAL A 433 2.10 16.15 20.11
N VAL A 434 2.56 17.22 20.74
CA VAL A 434 2.81 18.51 20.08
C VAL A 434 3.82 18.33 18.94
N SER A 435 4.92 17.60 19.19
CA SER A 435 5.95 17.33 18.17
C SER A 435 5.39 16.63 16.94
N PHE A 436 4.53 15.63 17.13
CA PHE A 436 3.86 14.93 16.01
C PHE A 436 3.01 15.88 15.17
N TYR A 437 2.16 16.70 15.80
CA TYR A 437 1.30 17.62 15.05
C TYR A 437 2.08 18.79 14.45
N HIS A 438 3.20 19.19 15.04
CA HIS A 438 4.11 20.18 14.45
C HIS A 438 4.71 19.68 13.13
N ASP A 439 5.20 18.42 13.10
CA ASP A 439 5.72 17.83 11.88
C ASP A 439 4.61 17.64 10.85
N LEU A 440 3.42 17.16 11.27
CA LEU A 440 2.26 17.04 10.39
C LEU A 440 1.89 18.39 9.80
N TYR A 441 1.86 19.46 10.59
CA TYR A 441 1.58 20.82 10.13
C TYR A 441 2.54 21.29 9.03
N LYS A 442 3.83 21.00 9.15
CA LYS A 442 4.81 21.28 8.08
C LYS A 442 4.47 20.54 6.78
N ALA A 443 4.08 19.27 6.88
CA ALA A 443 3.67 18.51 5.71
C ALA A 443 2.37 19.07 5.08
N LEU A 444 1.41 19.55 5.89
CA LEU A 444 0.21 20.23 5.39
C LEU A 444 0.53 21.53 4.64
N ILE A 445 1.55 22.29 5.08
CA ILE A 445 2.05 23.47 4.36
C ILE A 445 2.58 23.06 2.98
N GLN A 446 3.36 21.98 2.89
CA GLN A 446 3.87 21.49 1.60
C GLN A 446 2.72 20.98 0.70
N ALA A 447 1.73 20.28 1.26
CA ALA A 447 0.54 19.87 0.53
C ALA A 447 -0.18 21.08 -0.09
N ARG A 448 -0.37 22.17 0.70
CA ARG A 448 -0.98 23.40 0.20
C ARG A 448 -0.15 24.04 -0.91
N ARG A 449 1.18 24.05 -0.79
CA ARG A 449 2.09 24.63 -1.79
C ARG A 449 1.89 23.97 -3.16
N ILE A 450 1.91 22.64 -3.21
CA ILE A 450 1.89 21.89 -4.48
C ILE A 450 0.48 21.78 -5.10
N LEU A 451 -0.59 21.84 -4.31
CA LEU A 451 -1.96 21.72 -4.78
C LEU A 451 -2.39 22.98 -5.55
N LYS A 452 -3.05 22.83 -6.70
CA LYS A 452 -3.64 23.94 -7.46
C LYS A 452 -4.77 24.63 -6.67
N PRO A 453 -5.02 25.95 -6.87
CA PRO A 453 -6.17 26.63 -6.29
C PRO A 453 -7.49 25.95 -6.68
N GLN A 454 -8.48 26.02 -5.79
CA GLN A 454 -9.82 25.43 -5.96
C GLN A 454 -9.86 23.90 -6.11
N ARG A 455 -8.73 23.20 -5.93
CA ARG A 455 -8.64 21.72 -5.95
C ARG A 455 -8.73 21.15 -4.55
N HIS A 456 -8.96 19.83 -4.48
CA HIS A 456 -9.25 19.12 -3.23
C HIS A 456 -7.99 18.48 -2.62
N PHE A 457 -7.94 18.52 -1.32
CA PHE A 457 -7.02 17.78 -0.47
C PHE A 457 -7.84 16.85 0.43
N VAL A 458 -7.64 15.54 0.28
CA VAL A 458 -8.39 14.51 1.01
C VAL A 458 -7.45 13.73 1.91
N VAL A 459 -7.78 13.71 3.20
CA VAL A 459 -7.01 13.00 4.23
C VAL A 459 -7.87 11.89 4.82
N VAL A 460 -7.36 10.66 4.79
CA VAL A 460 -7.97 9.52 5.49
C VAL A 460 -7.20 9.28 6.78
N ILE A 461 -7.88 9.40 7.92
CA ILE A 461 -7.24 9.41 9.24
C ILE A 461 -8.12 8.75 10.29
N GLY A 462 -7.50 8.13 11.29
CA GLY A 462 -8.18 7.63 12.48
C GLY A 462 -7.96 8.51 13.71
N ASN A 463 -8.98 8.65 14.53
CA ASN A 463 -8.87 9.35 15.81
C ASN A 463 -8.08 8.50 16.80
N ARG A 464 -7.21 9.16 17.59
CA ARG A 464 -6.29 8.53 18.51
C ARG A 464 -6.59 8.91 19.95
N THR A 465 -6.39 7.97 20.87
CA THR A 465 -6.48 8.22 22.30
C THR A 465 -5.07 8.19 22.93
N VAL A 466 -4.74 9.21 23.71
CA VAL A 466 -3.49 9.34 24.46
C VAL A 466 -3.84 9.61 25.92
N LYS A 467 -3.35 8.79 26.87
CA LYS A 467 -3.67 8.91 28.31
C LYS A 467 -5.18 9.03 28.58
N GLY A 468 -6.00 8.32 27.84
CA GLY A 468 -7.47 8.39 27.97
C GLY A 468 -8.13 9.58 27.26
N ILE A 469 -7.36 10.53 26.73
CA ILE A 469 -7.87 11.71 26.01
C ILE A 469 -7.96 11.40 24.51
N ASN A 470 -9.16 11.55 23.94
CA ASN A 470 -9.35 11.41 22.49
C ASN A 470 -8.88 12.69 21.79
N LEU A 471 -7.92 12.55 20.87
CA LEU A 471 -7.31 13.68 20.17
C LEU A 471 -8.18 14.26 19.06
N LYS A 472 -9.30 13.63 18.67
CA LYS A 472 -10.17 14.09 17.57
C LYS A 472 -9.34 14.57 16.35
N THR A 473 -8.47 13.69 15.83
CA THR A 473 -7.45 14.03 14.83
C THR A 473 -8.06 14.62 13.55
N ASP A 474 -9.26 14.20 13.16
CA ASP A 474 -10.04 14.72 12.04
C ASP A 474 -10.35 16.23 12.21
N ILE A 475 -10.80 16.64 13.38
CA ILE A 475 -11.08 18.06 13.70
C ILE A 475 -9.76 18.84 13.75
N ILE A 476 -8.72 18.32 14.40
CA ILE A 476 -7.40 18.97 14.48
C ILE A 476 -6.84 19.23 13.08
N ILE A 477 -6.90 18.25 12.17
CA ILE A 477 -6.43 18.42 10.78
C ILE A 477 -7.25 19.49 10.07
N SER A 478 -8.57 19.52 10.24
CA SER A 478 -9.44 20.55 9.65
C SER A 478 -9.03 21.94 10.14
N GLU A 479 -8.89 22.13 11.46
CA GLU A 479 -8.48 23.41 12.07
C GLU A 479 -7.10 23.87 11.57
N LEU A 480 -6.11 22.95 11.51
CA LEU A 480 -4.76 23.25 11.01
C LEU A 480 -4.79 23.65 9.53
N CYS A 481 -5.55 22.94 8.71
CA CYS A 481 -5.67 23.23 7.28
C CYS A 481 -6.39 24.56 7.03
N GLU A 482 -7.43 24.89 7.80
CA GLU A 482 -8.13 26.18 7.72
C GLU A 482 -7.19 27.33 8.06
N GLY A 483 -6.34 27.15 9.08
CA GLY A 483 -5.30 28.10 9.46
C GLY A 483 -4.29 28.42 8.35
N ILE A 484 -4.07 27.52 7.41
CA ILE A 484 -3.16 27.71 6.28
C ILE A 484 -3.87 27.97 4.95
N GLY A 485 -5.19 28.21 4.94
CA GLY A 485 -5.94 28.67 3.76
C GLY A 485 -6.63 27.57 2.96
N PHE A 486 -6.99 26.46 3.59
CA PHE A 486 -8.02 25.55 3.07
C PHE A 486 -9.39 25.94 3.61
N THR A 487 -10.43 25.31 3.07
CA THR A 487 -11.79 25.31 3.61
C THR A 487 -12.20 23.85 3.77
N THR A 488 -12.66 23.46 4.94
CA THR A 488 -13.22 22.13 5.16
C THR A 488 -14.55 22.02 4.40
N HIS A 489 -14.61 21.07 3.47
CA HIS A 489 -15.77 20.83 2.63
C HIS A 489 -16.70 19.80 3.27
N ALA A 490 -16.16 18.67 3.70
CA ALA A 490 -16.90 17.62 4.39
C ALA A 490 -15.98 16.74 5.25
N VAL A 491 -16.54 16.11 6.26
CA VAL A 491 -15.92 14.99 6.99
C VAL A 491 -16.87 13.80 6.90
N LEU A 492 -16.37 12.71 6.31
CA LEU A 492 -17.12 11.46 6.18
C LEU A 492 -16.53 10.43 7.14
N TYR A 493 -17.38 9.62 7.75
CA TYR A 493 -16.95 8.54 8.64
C TYR A 493 -17.19 7.19 8.00
N ARG A 494 -16.23 6.28 8.15
CA ARG A 494 -16.38 4.89 7.73
C ARG A 494 -15.99 3.93 8.85
N ASN A 495 -16.65 2.79 8.93
CA ASN A 495 -16.20 1.68 9.75
C ASN A 495 -15.00 1.00 9.10
N ILE A 496 -14.08 0.47 9.91
CA ILE A 496 -13.00 -0.39 9.44
C ILE A 496 -13.53 -1.83 9.50
N PRO A 497 -14.00 -2.43 8.37
CA PRO A 497 -14.36 -3.83 8.35
C PRO A 497 -13.10 -4.67 8.51
N ASN A 498 -13.18 -5.85 9.06
CA ASN A 498 -12.08 -6.82 9.14
C ASN A 498 -10.85 -6.38 9.95
N LYS A 499 -11.03 -5.59 10.99
CA LYS A 499 -9.93 -5.23 11.88
C LYS A 499 -9.38 -6.50 12.57
N ARG A 500 -8.11 -6.82 12.31
CA ARG A 500 -7.42 -7.96 12.94
C ARG A 500 -7.05 -7.71 14.40
N MET A 501 -7.12 -6.47 14.88
CA MET A 501 -6.83 -6.14 16.27
C MET A 501 -8.06 -6.36 17.17
N PRO A 502 -7.89 -6.83 18.42
CA PRO A 502 -8.99 -6.96 19.37
C PRO A 502 -9.74 -5.65 19.58
N MET A 503 -11.03 -5.70 19.90
CA MET A 503 -11.84 -4.50 20.19
C MET A 503 -11.32 -3.71 21.39
N GLU A 504 -10.63 -4.39 22.29
CA GLU A 504 -9.97 -3.80 23.47
C GLU A 504 -8.53 -4.27 23.54
N ASN A 505 -7.60 -3.38 23.80
CA ASN A 505 -6.19 -3.70 23.98
C ASN A 505 -5.70 -3.10 25.31
N SER A 506 -4.69 -3.70 25.91
CA SER A 506 -4.02 -3.10 27.07
C SER A 506 -2.94 -2.12 26.61
N PRO A 507 -3.17 -0.81 26.65
CA PRO A 507 -2.21 0.17 26.12
C PRO A 507 -0.93 0.30 26.95
N THR A 508 -0.92 -0.27 28.15
CA THR A 508 0.15 -0.03 29.16
C THR A 508 0.79 -1.30 29.70
N ASN A 509 0.46 -2.50 29.18
CA ASN A 509 0.84 -3.79 29.78
C ASN A 509 0.44 -3.95 31.26
N ILE A 510 -0.46 -3.13 31.76
CA ILE A 510 -1.01 -3.25 33.12
C ILE A 510 -2.16 -4.28 33.08
N PRO A 511 -2.08 -5.37 33.83
CA PRO A 511 -3.16 -6.36 33.87
C PRO A 511 -4.50 -5.69 34.24
N GLY A 512 -5.54 -5.91 33.42
CA GLY A 512 -6.88 -5.36 33.65
C GLY A 512 -7.16 -3.97 33.07
N ALA A 513 -6.14 -3.20 32.65
CA ALA A 513 -6.34 -1.93 31.95
C ALA A 513 -6.66 -2.18 30.48
N LYS A 514 -7.92 -1.96 30.08
CA LYS A 514 -8.39 -2.13 28.68
C LYS A 514 -8.72 -0.77 28.10
N GLY A 515 -8.17 -0.48 26.91
CA GLY A 515 -8.51 0.67 26.09
C GLY A 515 -9.28 0.26 24.84
N LYS A 516 -10.29 1.01 24.45
CA LYS A 516 -11.00 0.79 23.17
C LYS A 516 -10.04 1.06 22.01
N THR A 517 -9.96 0.13 21.09
CA THR A 517 -9.18 0.32 19.86
C THR A 517 -10.01 1.10 18.84
N MET A 518 -9.34 1.80 17.92
CA MET A 518 -9.97 2.57 16.85
C MET A 518 -10.81 1.67 15.94
N HIS A 519 -12.08 2.00 15.72
CA HIS A 519 -13.02 1.25 14.87
C HIS A 519 -13.46 2.04 13.65
N LYS A 520 -13.16 3.32 13.61
CA LYS A 520 -13.63 4.29 12.63
C LYS A 520 -12.45 5.03 12.02
N GLU A 521 -12.56 5.33 10.74
CA GLU A 521 -11.72 6.29 10.03
C GLU A 521 -12.57 7.45 9.56
N SER A 522 -11.96 8.62 9.55
CA SER A 522 -12.53 9.85 8.99
C SER A 522 -11.89 10.15 7.64
N ILE A 523 -12.70 10.55 6.66
CA ILE A 523 -12.26 11.08 5.38
C ILE A 523 -12.51 12.58 5.43
N VAL A 524 -11.46 13.35 5.65
CA VAL A 524 -11.51 14.82 5.74
C VAL A 524 -11.29 15.38 4.35
N ILE A 525 -12.28 16.04 3.79
CA ILE A 525 -12.27 16.61 2.44
C ILE A 525 -12.15 18.12 2.57
N MET A 526 -11.06 18.66 2.05
CA MET A 526 -10.74 20.08 2.11
C MET A 526 -10.54 20.64 0.71
N LYS A 527 -10.77 21.94 0.52
CA LYS A 527 -10.58 22.65 -0.73
C LYS A 527 -9.61 23.81 -0.52
N LYS A 528 -8.59 23.93 -1.38
CA LYS A 528 -7.65 25.07 -1.35
C LYS A 528 -8.39 26.33 -1.83
N ARG A 529 -8.30 27.41 -1.03
CA ARG A 529 -8.83 28.74 -1.40
C ARG A 529 -8.09 29.36 -2.56
#